data_e5030c447e87294ac2093c52ed46a8c6
#
_entry.id   e5030c447e87294ac2093c52ed46a8c6
#
_cell.length_a   1.000
_cell.length_b   1.000
_cell.length_c   1.000
_cell.angle_alpha   90.00
_cell.angle_beta   90.00
_cell.angle_gamma   90.00
#
_symmetry.space_group_name_H-M   'P 1'
#
loop_
_entity.id
_entity.type
_entity.pdbx_description
1 polymer ?
#
loop_
_entity_poly.entity_id
_entity_poly.type
_entity_poly.pdbx_seq_one_letter_code
_entity_poly.pdbx_strand_id
1 'polypeptide(L)'
;MTDVIVIGGGVIGLSIARELSSFGKETIVLEKNERAGDVTSSRNSGVIHAGIYYPENYLKTKLCVEGNKLIYEYAKEKKINHKKYGKFIIASNKKELSNLEAILIQGKKNNVEINKVENEQVLENNPGLLFHKALFSPNSGVIDVPEYVTAL
;
A
#
# COMPACT_ATOMS: atom_id res chain seq x y z
N MET A 1 33.14 2.09 -13.94
CA MET A 1 33.07 3.42 -13.28
C MET A 1 31.66 3.59 -12.76
N THR A 2 31.47 3.84 -11.46
CA THR A 2 30.12 3.95 -10.87
C THR A 2 29.32 5.08 -11.50
N ASP A 3 28.15 4.78 -12.03
CA ASP A 3 27.29 5.78 -12.68
C ASP A 3 26.45 6.56 -11.65
N VAL A 4 25.95 5.86 -10.61
CA VAL A 4 25.01 6.43 -9.65
C VAL A 4 25.30 5.95 -8.24
N ILE A 5 25.18 6.85 -7.27
CA ILE A 5 25.21 6.54 -5.84
C ILE A 5 23.85 6.90 -5.24
N VAL A 6 23.17 5.93 -4.64
CA VAL A 6 21.91 6.10 -3.90
C VAL A 6 22.21 6.15 -2.41
N ILE A 7 21.83 7.23 -1.74
CA ILE A 7 22.02 7.39 -0.31
C ILE A 7 20.76 7.00 0.43
N GLY A 8 20.84 5.92 1.21
CA GLY A 8 19.75 5.33 1.99
C GLY A 8 19.25 4.02 1.41
N GLY A 9 19.39 2.93 2.16
CA GLY A 9 18.96 1.57 1.83
C GLY A 9 17.54 1.24 2.29
N GLY A 10 16.64 2.24 2.40
CA GLY A 10 15.21 2.00 2.62
C GLY A 10 14.50 1.56 1.34
N VAL A 11 13.23 1.18 1.43
CA VAL A 11 12.42 0.67 0.30
C VAL A 11 12.47 1.60 -0.93
N ILE A 12 12.49 2.91 -0.73
CA ILE A 12 12.55 3.89 -1.84
C ILE A 12 13.92 3.85 -2.51
N GLY A 13 15.01 3.94 -1.74
CA GLY A 13 16.37 3.92 -2.29
C GLY A 13 16.67 2.60 -3.01
N LEU A 14 16.28 1.48 -2.42
CA LEU A 14 16.45 0.16 -3.04
C LEU A 14 15.63 0.03 -4.34
N SER A 15 14.38 0.50 -4.35
CA SER A 15 13.55 0.50 -5.58
C SER A 15 14.17 1.34 -6.69
N ILE A 16 14.72 2.51 -6.37
CA ILE A 16 15.43 3.38 -7.33
C ILE A 16 16.70 2.68 -7.83
N ALA A 17 17.51 2.12 -6.94
CA ALA A 17 18.74 1.44 -7.31
C ALA A 17 18.47 0.24 -8.23
N ARG A 18 17.47 -0.56 -7.89
CA ARG A 18 17.03 -1.68 -8.71
C ARG A 18 16.61 -1.24 -10.11
N GLU A 19 15.80 -0.19 -10.21
CA GLU A 19 15.36 0.34 -11.49
C GLU A 19 16.52 0.85 -12.33
N LEU A 20 17.42 1.64 -11.76
CA LEU A 20 18.62 2.11 -12.44
C LEU A 20 19.51 0.97 -12.92
N SER A 21 19.69 -0.07 -12.10
CA SER A 21 20.46 -1.25 -12.48
C SER A 21 19.81 -2.02 -13.64
N SER A 22 18.47 -2.04 -13.72
CA SER A 22 17.76 -2.66 -14.85
C SER A 22 18.01 -1.93 -16.18
N PHE A 23 18.33 -0.64 -16.13
CA PHE A 23 18.80 0.14 -17.29
C PHE A 23 20.32 0.04 -17.54
N GLY A 24 20.99 -0.90 -16.90
CA GLY A 24 22.44 -1.13 -17.08
C GLY A 24 23.33 -0.09 -16.38
N LYS A 25 22.80 0.69 -15.43
CA LYS A 25 23.61 1.63 -14.65
C LYS A 25 24.33 0.93 -13.51
N GLU A 26 25.64 1.12 -13.42
CA GLU A 26 26.41 0.68 -12.25
C GLU A 26 26.02 1.53 -11.03
N THR A 27 25.23 0.94 -10.12
CA THR A 27 24.62 1.66 -9.00
C THR A 27 25.12 1.14 -7.65
N ILE A 28 25.56 2.05 -6.78
CA ILE A 28 25.96 1.75 -5.41
C ILE A 28 24.93 2.35 -4.44
N VAL A 29 24.46 1.54 -3.48
CA VAL A 29 23.61 2.00 -2.38
C VAL A 29 24.46 2.16 -1.12
N LEU A 30 24.40 3.34 -0.51
CA LEU A 30 25.05 3.63 0.77
C LEU A 30 23.99 3.67 1.87
N GLU A 31 24.08 2.75 2.83
CA GLU A 31 23.24 2.71 4.03
C GLU A 31 24.11 2.88 5.27
N LYS A 32 23.66 3.73 6.21
CA LYS A 32 24.40 4.01 7.46
C LYS A 32 24.23 2.94 8.54
N ASN A 33 23.14 2.19 8.47
CA ASN A 33 22.84 1.12 9.41
C ASN A 33 23.41 -0.20 8.90
N GLU A 34 23.49 -1.19 9.78
CA GLU A 34 24.02 -2.52 9.43
C GLU A 34 23.14 -3.26 8.41
N ARG A 35 21.85 -2.91 8.34
CA ARG A 35 20.89 -3.58 7.45
C ARG A 35 20.08 -2.58 6.65
N ALA A 36 19.81 -2.94 5.41
CA ALA A 36 18.85 -2.21 4.58
C ALA A 36 17.43 -2.31 5.17
N GLY A 37 16.65 -1.23 5.05
CA GLY A 37 15.29 -1.20 5.52
C GLY A 37 15.09 -1.04 7.03
N ASP A 38 16.11 -0.91 7.82
CA ASP A 38 16.08 -1.04 9.29
C ASP A 38 15.43 0.12 10.06
N VAL A 39 15.03 1.18 9.39
CA VAL A 39 14.39 2.36 10.02
C VAL A 39 12.89 2.39 9.68
N THR A 40 12.46 3.34 8.86
CA THR A 40 11.06 3.55 8.53
C THR A 40 10.45 2.36 7.77
N SER A 41 11.24 1.72 6.90
CA SER A 41 10.76 0.60 6.08
C SER A 41 10.42 -0.66 6.89
N SER A 42 11.04 -0.87 8.04
CA SER A 42 10.71 -2.01 8.95
C SER A 42 9.68 -1.66 10.01
N ARG A 43 9.34 -0.38 10.19
CA ARG A 43 8.46 0.10 11.29
C ARG A 43 7.10 0.52 10.77
N ASN A 44 6.42 -0.37 10.10
CA ASN A 44 5.07 -0.16 9.57
C ASN A 44 4.29 -1.48 9.58
N SER A 45 3.01 -1.43 9.29
CA SER A 45 2.11 -2.58 9.31
C SER A 45 2.06 -3.37 7.99
N GLY A 46 2.90 -3.06 7.01
CA GLY A 46 2.94 -3.72 5.72
C GLY A 46 1.67 -3.56 4.87
N VAL A 47 0.85 -2.55 5.14
CA VAL A 47 -0.42 -2.35 4.42
C VAL A 47 -0.15 -1.91 2.98
N ILE A 48 -0.70 -2.63 2.03
CA ILE A 48 -0.79 -2.24 0.62
C ILE A 48 -2.01 -1.34 0.46
N HIS A 49 -1.79 -0.04 0.29
CA HIS A 49 -2.84 0.95 0.11
C HIS A 49 -3.41 0.92 -1.31
N ALA A 50 -4.72 1.13 -1.45
CA ALA A 50 -5.39 1.17 -2.75
C ALA A 50 -5.54 2.58 -3.35
N GLY A 51 -5.20 3.65 -2.62
CA GLY A 51 -5.31 5.03 -3.12
C GLY A 51 -6.67 5.71 -2.91
N ILE A 52 -7.48 5.25 -1.95
CA ILE A 52 -8.86 5.67 -1.74
C ILE A 52 -8.99 7.14 -1.29
N TYR A 53 -8.10 7.59 -0.38
CA TYR A 53 -8.33 8.79 0.42
C TYR A 53 -7.73 10.08 -0.16
N TYR A 54 -6.87 9.98 -1.15
CA TYR A 54 -6.11 11.13 -1.64
C TYR A 54 -6.89 11.93 -2.67
N PRO A 55 -6.71 13.25 -2.75
CA PRO A 55 -7.33 14.07 -3.80
C PRO A 55 -6.94 13.59 -5.20
N GLU A 56 -7.90 13.61 -6.14
CA GLU A 56 -7.78 13.03 -7.49
C GLU A 56 -6.53 13.48 -8.26
N ASN A 57 -6.20 14.77 -8.22
CA ASN A 57 -5.13 15.35 -9.04
C ASN A 57 -3.73 15.31 -8.40
N TYR A 58 -3.57 14.61 -7.28
CA TYR A 58 -2.28 14.56 -6.61
C TYR A 58 -1.41 13.43 -7.20
N LEU A 59 -0.12 13.72 -7.39
CA LEU A 59 0.86 12.71 -7.79
C LEU A 59 0.83 11.47 -6.86
N LYS A 60 0.64 11.69 -5.57
CA LYS A 60 0.50 10.64 -4.57
C LYS A 60 -0.67 9.69 -4.89
N THR A 61 -1.80 10.20 -5.38
CA THR A 61 -2.96 9.40 -5.77
C THR A 61 -2.62 8.50 -6.95
N LYS A 62 -2.10 9.10 -8.01
CA LYS A 62 -1.67 8.36 -9.21
C LYS A 62 -0.67 7.26 -8.86
N LEU A 63 0.41 7.62 -8.15
CA LEU A 63 1.44 6.66 -7.79
C LEU A 63 0.95 5.58 -6.82
N CYS A 64 0.00 5.88 -5.92
CA CYS A 64 -0.56 4.89 -5.01
C CYS A 64 -1.46 3.88 -5.77
N VAL A 65 -2.28 4.34 -6.71
CA VAL A 65 -3.14 3.47 -7.52
C VAL A 65 -2.32 2.58 -8.46
N GLU A 66 -1.32 3.14 -9.14
CA GLU A 66 -0.41 2.40 -10.00
C GLU A 66 0.46 1.43 -9.18
N GLY A 67 1.05 1.91 -8.10
CA GLY A 67 1.91 1.13 -7.20
C GLY A 67 1.17 -0.03 -6.52
N ASN A 68 -0.14 0.11 -6.26
CA ASN A 68 -0.95 -1.00 -5.75
C ASN A 68 -0.93 -2.22 -6.69
N LYS A 69 -1.05 -2.01 -7.99
CA LYS A 69 -0.97 -3.09 -8.99
C LYS A 69 0.43 -3.67 -9.06
N LEU A 70 1.42 -2.80 -9.20
CA LEU A 70 2.83 -3.19 -9.36
C LEU A 70 3.37 -3.98 -8.16
N ILE A 71 2.98 -3.62 -6.93
CA ILE A 71 3.47 -4.32 -5.75
C ILE A 71 2.92 -5.75 -5.67
N TYR A 72 1.67 -5.99 -6.07
CA TYR A 72 1.12 -7.35 -6.13
C TYR A 72 1.80 -8.19 -7.22
N GLU A 73 2.04 -7.62 -8.40
CA GLU A 73 2.76 -8.27 -9.49
C GLU A 73 4.18 -8.65 -9.07
N TYR A 74 4.90 -7.69 -8.48
CA TYR A 74 6.25 -7.89 -7.98
C TYR A 74 6.31 -8.94 -6.85
N ALA A 75 5.41 -8.84 -5.89
CA ALA A 75 5.35 -9.80 -4.78
C ALA A 75 5.08 -11.23 -5.27
N LYS A 76 4.23 -11.38 -6.27
CA LYS A 76 3.98 -12.69 -6.91
C LYS A 76 5.23 -13.20 -7.66
N GLU A 77 5.88 -12.34 -8.46
CA GLU A 77 7.10 -12.68 -9.21
C GLU A 77 8.22 -13.13 -8.27
N LYS A 78 8.46 -12.36 -7.20
CA LYS A 78 9.55 -12.61 -6.24
C LYS A 78 9.17 -13.59 -5.12
N LYS A 79 7.93 -14.13 -5.14
CA LYS A 79 7.40 -15.05 -4.12
C LYS A 79 7.42 -14.46 -2.70
N ILE A 80 7.21 -13.15 -2.59
CA ILE A 80 7.11 -12.45 -1.32
C ILE A 80 5.75 -12.75 -0.69
N ASN A 81 5.72 -13.04 0.61
CA ASN A 81 4.48 -13.28 1.33
C ASN A 81 3.60 -12.03 1.31
N HIS A 82 2.42 -12.16 0.77
CA HIS A 82 1.42 -11.09 0.70
C HIS A 82 0.01 -11.66 0.66
N LYS A 83 -0.96 -10.87 1.11
CA LYS A 83 -2.37 -11.24 1.02
C LYS A 83 -3.25 -10.05 0.68
N LYS A 84 -4.16 -10.25 -0.25
CA LYS A 84 -5.17 -9.28 -0.66
C LYS A 84 -6.46 -9.52 0.13
N TYR A 85 -6.46 -9.14 1.41
CA TYR A 85 -7.61 -9.31 2.30
C TYR A 85 -8.76 -8.36 2.01
N GLY A 86 -8.49 -7.26 1.33
CA GLY A 86 -9.36 -6.11 1.32
C GLY A 86 -9.27 -5.32 2.63
N LYS A 87 -10.11 -4.28 2.72
CA LYS A 87 -10.24 -3.44 3.92
C LYS A 87 -11.66 -2.98 4.09
N PHE A 88 -12.22 -3.17 5.28
CA PHE A 88 -13.44 -2.51 5.69
C PHE A 88 -13.14 -1.10 6.20
N ILE A 89 -14.00 -0.15 5.83
CA ILE A 89 -14.01 1.22 6.33
C ILE A 89 -15.39 1.41 6.94
N ILE A 90 -15.43 1.65 8.23
CA ILE A 90 -16.67 1.68 8.99
C ILE A 90 -17.00 3.10 9.49
N ALA A 91 -18.28 3.40 9.62
CA ALA A 91 -18.79 4.52 10.38
C ALA A 91 -19.29 4.00 11.74
N SER A 92 -18.59 4.34 12.82
CA SER A 92 -18.91 3.88 14.17
C SER A 92 -20.13 4.59 14.76
N ASN A 93 -20.49 5.75 14.21
CA ASN A 93 -21.64 6.53 14.64
C ASN A 93 -22.28 7.28 13.47
N LYS A 94 -23.51 7.84 13.69
CA LYS A 94 -24.26 8.55 12.65
C LYS A 94 -23.53 9.79 12.10
N LYS A 95 -22.68 10.44 12.87
CA LYS A 95 -21.94 11.64 12.41
C LYS A 95 -20.87 11.29 11.37
N GLU A 96 -20.39 10.06 11.36
CA GLU A 96 -19.37 9.58 10.42
C GLU A 96 -19.95 9.11 9.07
N LEU A 97 -21.28 9.00 8.94
CA LEU A 97 -21.92 8.54 7.70
C LEU A 97 -21.60 9.46 6.50
N SER A 98 -21.57 10.78 6.73
CA SER A 98 -21.20 11.73 5.67
C SER A 98 -19.74 11.57 5.23
N ASN A 99 -18.83 11.26 6.16
CA ASN A 99 -17.43 10.99 5.84
C ASN A 99 -17.29 9.69 5.04
N LEU A 100 -18.06 8.66 5.40
CA LEU A 100 -18.05 7.40 4.68
C LEU A 100 -18.52 7.58 3.21
N GLU A 101 -19.57 8.37 2.97
CA GLU A 101 -20.03 8.70 1.62
C GLU A 101 -19.00 9.52 0.84
N ALA A 102 -18.34 10.49 1.50
CA ALA A 102 -17.25 11.24 0.88
C ALA A 102 -16.08 10.34 0.46
N ILE A 103 -15.73 9.35 1.29
CA ILE A 103 -14.69 8.35 0.97
C ILE A 103 -15.10 7.50 -0.24
N LEU A 104 -16.36 7.07 -0.32
CA LEU A 104 -16.88 6.32 -1.47
C LEU A 104 -16.76 7.13 -2.77
N ILE A 105 -17.18 8.40 -2.73
CA ILE A 105 -17.10 9.31 -3.87
C ILE A 105 -15.64 9.52 -4.28
N GLN A 106 -14.75 9.78 -3.31
CA GLN A 106 -13.33 9.99 -3.58
C GLN A 106 -12.66 8.76 -4.17
N GLY A 107 -12.92 7.56 -3.63
CA GLY A 107 -12.39 6.32 -4.17
C GLY A 107 -12.82 6.08 -5.63
N LYS A 108 -14.08 6.36 -5.95
CA LYS A 108 -14.58 6.27 -7.34
C LYS A 108 -13.90 7.27 -8.28
N LYS A 109 -13.68 8.51 -7.84
CA LYS A 109 -12.91 9.51 -8.63
C LYS A 109 -11.48 9.06 -8.90
N ASN A 110 -10.88 8.36 -7.96
CA ASN A 110 -9.53 7.82 -8.10
C ASN A 110 -9.48 6.50 -8.92
N ASN A 111 -10.59 6.05 -9.49
CA ASN A 111 -10.74 4.75 -10.16
C ASN A 111 -10.33 3.56 -9.27
N VAL A 112 -10.55 3.69 -7.96
CA VAL A 112 -10.33 2.62 -6.99
C VAL A 112 -11.64 1.90 -6.75
N GLU A 113 -11.61 0.57 -6.82
CA GLU A 113 -12.75 -0.26 -6.47
C GLU A 113 -13.07 -0.12 -4.98
N ILE A 114 -14.30 0.34 -4.70
CA ILE A 114 -14.84 0.51 -3.35
C ILE A 114 -16.34 0.32 -3.40
N ASN A 115 -16.88 -0.50 -2.52
CA ASN A 115 -18.26 -0.95 -2.53
C ASN A 115 -18.94 -0.70 -1.18
N LYS A 116 -20.24 -0.37 -1.21
CA LYS A 116 -21.09 -0.46 -0.01
C LYS A 116 -21.28 -1.94 0.30
N VAL A 117 -21.24 -2.30 1.57
CA VAL A 117 -21.45 -3.68 2.02
C VAL A 117 -22.50 -3.73 3.12
N GLU A 118 -23.20 -4.85 3.19
CA GLU A 118 -24.15 -5.09 4.26
C GLU A 118 -23.44 -5.40 5.57
N ASN A 119 -24.06 -5.03 6.68
CA ASN A 119 -23.43 -5.14 8.00
C ASN A 119 -23.11 -6.61 8.35
N GLU A 120 -23.93 -7.53 7.91
CA GLU A 120 -23.78 -8.98 8.12
C GLU A 120 -22.43 -9.49 7.57
N GLN A 121 -22.03 -9.04 6.38
CA GLN A 121 -20.75 -9.42 5.75
C GLN A 121 -19.54 -8.97 6.59
N VAL A 122 -19.64 -7.82 7.26
CA VAL A 122 -18.59 -7.33 8.16
C VAL A 122 -18.55 -8.17 9.43
N LEU A 123 -19.72 -8.49 9.99
CA LEU A 123 -19.88 -9.20 11.26
C LEU A 123 -19.50 -10.67 11.17
N GLU A 124 -19.61 -11.31 10.01
CA GLU A 124 -19.19 -12.70 9.80
C GLU A 124 -17.73 -12.93 10.23
N ASN A 125 -16.86 -11.98 9.92
CA ASN A 125 -15.44 -12.06 10.25
C ASN A 125 -15.03 -11.20 11.46
N ASN A 126 -15.94 -10.37 11.97
CA ASN A 126 -15.68 -9.43 13.05
C ASN A 126 -16.87 -9.42 14.04
N PRO A 127 -17.17 -10.53 14.72
CA PRO A 127 -18.30 -10.63 15.62
C PRO A 127 -18.14 -9.65 16.80
N GLY A 128 -19.20 -8.94 17.11
CA GLY A 128 -19.21 -7.94 18.19
C GLY A 128 -18.73 -6.54 17.80
N LEU A 129 -18.34 -6.30 16.56
CA LEU A 129 -18.00 -4.96 16.09
C LEU A 129 -19.27 -4.09 16.01
N LEU A 130 -19.25 -2.92 16.68
CA LEU A 130 -20.36 -1.97 16.67
C LEU A 130 -20.10 -0.87 15.64
N PHE A 131 -20.97 -0.75 14.64
CA PHE A 131 -20.90 0.27 13.58
C PHE A 131 -22.25 0.48 12.92
N HIS A 132 -22.40 1.56 12.16
CA HIS A 132 -23.64 1.88 11.46
C HIS A 132 -23.65 1.43 9.99
N LYS A 133 -22.58 1.70 9.27
CA LYS A 133 -22.39 1.36 7.85
C LYS A 133 -20.93 1.08 7.56
N ALA A 134 -20.70 0.35 6.48
CA ALA A 134 -19.36 0.00 6.03
C ALA A 134 -19.20 0.14 4.51
N LEU A 135 -17.95 0.36 4.10
CA LEU A 135 -17.46 0.19 2.74
C LEU A 135 -16.42 -0.92 2.73
N PHE A 136 -16.25 -1.57 1.61
CA PHE A 136 -15.19 -2.54 1.37
C PHE A 136 -14.31 -2.12 0.20
N SER A 137 -13.00 -2.13 0.40
CA SER A 137 -11.99 -1.91 -0.63
C SER A 137 -11.24 -3.20 -0.89
N PRO A 138 -11.54 -3.93 -1.97
CA PRO A 138 -10.98 -5.26 -2.22
C PRO A 138 -9.49 -5.23 -2.59
N ASN A 139 -8.98 -4.09 -3.06
CA ASN A 139 -7.60 -3.97 -3.54
C ASN A 139 -6.59 -3.62 -2.43
N SER A 140 -7.04 -3.44 -1.19
CA SER A 140 -6.15 -3.31 -0.04
C SER A 140 -5.63 -4.67 0.42
N GLY A 141 -4.44 -4.70 1.01
CA GLY A 141 -3.87 -5.95 1.51
C GLY A 141 -2.67 -5.72 2.42
N VAL A 142 -1.89 -6.75 2.61
CA VAL A 142 -0.65 -6.72 3.40
C VAL A 142 0.47 -7.45 2.67
N ILE A 143 1.71 -7.03 2.93
CA ILE A 143 2.93 -7.64 2.40
C ILE A 143 3.95 -7.83 3.53
N ASP A 144 4.73 -8.89 3.45
CA ASP A 144 5.91 -9.05 4.31
C ASP A 144 6.98 -8.05 3.90
N VAL A 145 7.17 -7.03 4.74
CA VAL A 145 8.08 -5.91 4.43
C VAL A 145 9.55 -6.34 4.46
N PRO A 146 10.03 -7.14 5.43
CA PRO A 146 11.36 -7.71 5.40
C PRO A 146 11.67 -8.48 4.11
N GLU A 147 10.77 -9.38 3.68
CA GLU A 147 10.93 -10.10 2.41
C GLU A 147 10.94 -9.15 1.21
N TYR A 148 10.06 -8.12 1.21
CA TYR A 148 10.02 -7.12 0.15
C TYR A 148 11.32 -6.33 0.04
N VAL A 149 11.87 -5.86 1.17
CA VAL A 149 13.16 -5.15 1.20
C VAL A 149 14.30 -6.04 0.72
N THR A 150 14.28 -7.32 1.10
CA THR A 150 15.32 -8.30 0.70
C THR A 150 15.26 -8.60 -0.80
N ALA A 151 14.08 -8.55 -1.40
CA ALA A 151 13.88 -8.84 -2.83
C ALA A 151 14.22 -7.67 -3.75
N LEU A 152 14.33 -6.45 -3.20
CA LEU A 152 14.73 -5.24 -3.94
C LEU A 152 16.23 -5.20 -4.21
#